data_8951de804a4efec11e58251dae7bd5e3
#
_entry.id   8951de804a4efec11e58251dae7bd5e3
#
_cell.length_a   1.000
_cell.length_b   1.000
_cell.length_c   1.000
_cell.angle_alpha   90.00
_cell.angle_beta   90.00
_cell.angle_gamma   90.00
#
_symmetry.space_group_name_H-M   'P 1'
#
loop_
_entity.id
_entity.type
_entity.pdbx_description
1 polymer ?
#
loop_
_entity_poly.entity_id
_entity_poly.type
_entity_poly.pdbx_seq_one_letter_code
_entity_poly.pdbx_strand_id
1 'polypeptide(L)'
;MTKIHALPEVHVLRDAYRSDKAALLAAMKATGASTRGIRVLLRKLSTLAGNLLQTLWQRAELPADMALVAVGGFGRDQLFPYSDVDVLLLMPDGAAPEAGSALRTQLEGFIGSCWDAGLEIGSSVRTVAECLAESAGDVTVQTSLLESRLVCGNAALFEDFQRQYRTQMNPQAFLVAKTLEMRQRHNKYENTPYSLEPNCKESPGGLRDLQMILWV
;
A
#
# COMPACT_ATOMS: atom_id res chain seq x y z
N MET A 1 -12.42 1.55 -36.65
CA MET A 1 -11.76 0.35 -36.10
C MET A 1 -10.63 0.80 -35.18
N THR A 2 -10.89 0.86 -33.89
CA THR A 2 -9.91 1.22 -32.88
C THR A 2 -8.93 0.06 -32.74
N LYS A 3 -7.64 0.26 -33.04
CA LYS A 3 -6.61 -0.73 -32.80
C LYS A 3 -6.57 -1.01 -31.28
N ILE A 4 -7.04 -2.18 -30.87
CA ILE A 4 -6.80 -2.70 -29.52
C ILE A 4 -5.28 -2.93 -29.46
N HIS A 5 -4.55 -2.00 -28.82
CA HIS A 5 -3.14 -2.21 -28.51
C HIS A 5 -3.09 -3.32 -27.46
N ALA A 6 -2.53 -4.47 -27.83
CA ALA A 6 -2.26 -5.54 -26.87
C ALA A 6 -1.40 -4.96 -25.71
N LEU A 7 -1.77 -5.27 -24.47
CA LEU A 7 -1.00 -4.85 -23.31
C LEU A 7 0.41 -5.46 -23.37
N PRO A 8 1.46 -4.72 -22.97
CA PRO A 8 2.83 -5.19 -23.00
C PRO A 8 3.02 -6.47 -22.16
N GLU A 9 3.92 -7.34 -22.55
CA GLU A 9 4.28 -8.53 -21.78
C GLU A 9 4.90 -8.16 -20.42
N VAL A 10 4.73 -9.02 -19.40
CA VAL A 10 5.15 -8.71 -18.02
C VAL A 10 6.65 -8.43 -17.92
N HIS A 11 7.49 -9.14 -18.70
CA HIS A 11 8.93 -8.90 -18.71
C HIS A 11 9.30 -7.52 -19.27
N VAL A 12 8.56 -7.01 -20.25
CA VAL A 12 8.75 -5.66 -20.80
C VAL A 12 8.38 -4.60 -19.76
N LEU A 13 7.26 -4.82 -19.05
CA LEU A 13 6.84 -3.96 -17.94
C LEU A 13 7.87 -3.93 -16.81
N ARG A 14 8.44 -5.09 -16.47
CA ARG A 14 9.50 -5.21 -15.46
C ARG A 14 10.73 -4.41 -15.84
N ASP A 15 11.20 -4.56 -17.08
CA ASP A 15 12.43 -3.91 -17.52
C ASP A 15 12.26 -2.39 -17.60
N ALA A 16 11.10 -1.91 -18.04
CA ALA A 16 10.72 -0.50 -18.01
C ALA A 16 10.66 0.04 -16.57
N TYR A 17 9.96 -0.67 -15.66
CA TYR A 17 9.85 -0.27 -14.25
C TYR A 17 11.22 -0.16 -13.57
N ARG A 18 12.10 -1.15 -13.79
CA ARG A 18 13.46 -1.15 -13.23
C ARG A 18 14.29 0.01 -13.75
N SER A 19 14.22 0.28 -15.06
CA SER A 19 14.93 1.40 -15.70
C SER A 19 14.47 2.74 -15.12
N ASP A 20 13.16 2.97 -15.05
CA ASP A 20 12.60 4.22 -14.55
C ASP A 20 12.89 4.42 -13.07
N LYS A 21 12.77 3.37 -12.25
CA LYS A 21 13.14 3.41 -10.83
C LYS A 21 14.62 3.78 -10.66
N ALA A 22 15.52 3.16 -11.43
CA ALA A 22 16.94 3.45 -11.40
C ALA A 22 17.24 4.90 -11.79
N ALA A 23 16.58 5.42 -12.83
CA ALA A 23 16.72 6.80 -13.28
C ALA A 23 16.28 7.81 -12.20
N LEU A 24 15.16 7.56 -11.52
CA LEU A 24 14.69 8.39 -10.41
C LEU A 24 15.69 8.45 -9.25
N LEU A 25 16.27 7.29 -8.88
CA LEU A 25 17.27 7.20 -7.83
C LEU A 25 18.59 7.88 -8.21
N ALA A 26 19.03 7.72 -9.46
CA ALA A 26 20.24 8.39 -9.97
C ALA A 26 20.08 9.92 -9.99
N ALA A 27 18.93 10.41 -10.44
CA ALA A 27 18.63 11.85 -10.44
C ALA A 27 18.66 12.44 -9.02
N MET A 28 18.13 11.70 -8.02
CA MET A 28 18.19 12.13 -6.63
C MET A 28 19.62 12.19 -6.08
N LYS A 29 20.46 11.20 -6.40
CA LYS A 29 21.87 11.18 -6.00
C LYS A 29 22.63 12.37 -6.60
N ALA A 30 22.35 12.74 -7.85
CA ALA A 30 23.01 13.84 -8.54
C ALA A 30 22.62 15.23 -8.00
N THR A 31 21.37 15.41 -7.55
CA THR A 31 20.85 16.70 -7.06
C THR A 31 21.06 16.93 -5.57
N GLY A 32 21.46 15.90 -4.83
CA GLY A 32 21.56 15.93 -3.37
C GLY A 32 20.22 15.79 -2.66
N ALA A 33 20.27 15.40 -1.38
CA ALA A 33 19.09 15.14 -0.56
C ALA A 33 18.59 16.44 0.08
N SER A 34 17.46 16.96 -0.39
CA SER A 34 16.67 17.97 0.31
C SER A 34 15.32 17.41 0.71
N THR A 35 14.72 17.92 1.79
CA THR A 35 13.37 17.48 2.23
C THR A 35 12.34 17.56 1.09
N ARG A 36 12.37 18.63 0.29
CA ARG A 36 11.49 18.79 -0.86
C ARG A 36 11.79 17.75 -1.95
N GLY A 37 13.08 17.54 -2.25
CA GLY A 37 13.53 16.57 -3.26
C GLY A 37 13.13 15.14 -2.89
N ILE A 38 13.30 14.75 -1.61
CA ILE A 38 12.90 13.45 -1.10
C ILE A 38 11.38 13.24 -1.22
N ARG A 39 10.56 14.21 -0.82
CA ARG A 39 9.09 14.11 -0.96
C ARG A 39 8.67 13.93 -2.43
N VAL A 40 9.32 14.63 -3.35
CA VAL A 40 9.07 14.49 -4.79
C VAL A 40 9.47 13.09 -5.28
N LEU A 41 10.63 12.59 -4.85
CA LEU A 41 11.07 11.23 -5.19
C LEU A 41 10.08 10.17 -4.72
N LEU A 42 9.67 10.20 -3.43
CA LEU A 42 8.74 9.22 -2.86
C LEU A 42 7.40 9.21 -3.61
N ARG A 43 6.88 10.39 -3.98
CA ARG A 43 5.66 10.49 -4.78
C ARG A 43 5.86 9.94 -6.20
N LYS A 44 6.99 10.23 -6.85
CA LYS A 44 7.30 9.68 -8.18
C LYS A 44 7.42 8.16 -8.17
N LEU A 45 8.04 7.58 -7.15
CA LEU A 45 8.12 6.13 -6.97
C LEU A 45 6.73 5.52 -6.74
N SER A 46 5.88 6.18 -5.94
CA SER A 46 4.50 5.76 -5.73
C SER A 46 3.69 5.81 -7.04
N THR A 47 3.84 6.87 -7.84
CA THR A 47 3.18 6.99 -9.14
C THR A 47 3.66 5.89 -10.10
N LEU A 48 4.97 5.64 -10.15
CA LEU A 48 5.55 4.62 -11.02
C LEU A 48 5.01 3.22 -10.68
N ALA A 49 4.98 2.86 -9.40
CA ALA A 49 4.39 1.60 -8.94
C ALA A 49 2.88 1.53 -9.23
N GLY A 50 2.16 2.64 -9.01
CA GLY A 50 0.73 2.73 -9.30
C GLY A 50 0.39 2.51 -10.77
N ASN A 51 1.15 3.10 -11.69
CA ASN A 51 0.96 2.91 -13.13
C ASN A 51 1.20 1.46 -13.56
N LEU A 52 2.22 0.82 -13.01
CA LEU A 52 2.49 -0.59 -13.25
C LEU A 52 1.35 -1.47 -12.73
N LEU A 53 0.90 -1.25 -11.50
CA LEU A 53 -0.23 -1.96 -10.91
C LEU A 53 -1.52 -1.82 -11.73
N GLN A 54 -1.82 -0.60 -12.24
CA GLN A 54 -2.98 -0.39 -13.11
C GLN A 54 -2.89 -1.20 -14.40
N THR A 55 -1.70 -1.28 -15.01
CA THR A 55 -1.48 -2.08 -16.22
C THR A 55 -1.66 -3.58 -15.94
N LEU A 56 -1.10 -4.07 -14.82
CA LEU A 56 -1.23 -5.48 -14.41
C LEU A 56 -2.69 -5.83 -14.05
N TRP A 57 -3.42 -4.91 -13.40
CA TRP A 57 -4.84 -5.04 -13.10
C TRP A 57 -5.69 -5.23 -14.37
N GLN A 58 -5.44 -4.40 -15.39
CA GLN A 58 -6.12 -4.51 -16.68
C GLN A 58 -5.82 -5.86 -17.38
N ARG A 59 -4.60 -6.38 -17.25
CA ARG A 59 -4.23 -7.68 -17.80
C ARG A 59 -4.90 -8.87 -17.10
N ALA A 60 -5.13 -8.73 -15.81
CA ALA A 60 -5.69 -9.80 -14.98
C ALA A 60 -7.21 -9.99 -15.20
N GLU A 61 -7.86 -9.04 -15.88
CA GLU A 61 -9.30 -9.08 -16.19
C GLU A 61 -10.15 -9.37 -14.94
N LEU A 62 -9.76 -8.78 -13.79
CA LEU A 62 -10.48 -8.94 -12.54
C LEU A 62 -11.91 -8.37 -12.64
N PRO A 63 -12.89 -8.86 -11.86
CA PRO A 63 -14.25 -8.38 -11.88
C PRO A 63 -14.36 -6.85 -11.71
N ALA A 64 -15.25 -6.23 -12.50
CA ALA A 64 -15.41 -4.79 -12.54
C ALA A 64 -15.97 -4.18 -11.24
N ASP A 65 -16.54 -4.99 -10.37
CA ASP A 65 -17.06 -4.61 -9.06
C ASP A 65 -16.00 -4.61 -7.95
N MET A 66 -14.76 -4.99 -8.27
CA MET A 66 -13.62 -4.96 -7.35
C MET A 66 -12.82 -3.66 -7.45
N ALA A 67 -12.04 -3.34 -6.42
CA ALA A 67 -11.13 -2.20 -6.41
C ALA A 67 -9.73 -2.60 -5.92
N LEU A 68 -8.70 -2.02 -6.53
CA LEU A 68 -7.32 -2.07 -6.06
C LEU A 68 -7.02 -0.82 -5.24
N VAL A 69 -6.65 -1.01 -4.01
CA VAL A 69 -6.45 0.06 -3.03
C VAL A 69 -5.02 0.03 -2.52
N ALA A 70 -4.32 1.14 -2.59
CA ALA A 70 -3.04 1.36 -1.93
C ALA A 70 -3.28 1.61 -0.44
N VAL A 71 -2.50 1.00 0.43
CA VAL A 71 -2.62 1.17 1.89
C VAL A 71 -1.27 1.52 2.52
N GLY A 72 -1.26 1.94 3.77
CA GLY A 72 -0.05 2.29 4.49
C GLY A 72 0.80 3.37 3.79
N GLY A 73 2.12 3.17 3.72
CA GLY A 73 3.05 4.11 3.09
C GLY A 73 2.76 4.38 1.62
N PHE A 74 2.35 3.36 0.88
CA PHE A 74 1.94 3.48 -0.51
C PHE A 74 0.61 4.24 -0.65
N GLY A 75 -0.30 4.04 0.29
CA GLY A 75 -1.56 4.81 0.37
C GLY A 75 -1.34 6.31 0.55
N ARG A 76 -0.34 6.71 1.36
CA ARG A 76 0.06 8.12 1.57
C ARG A 76 0.85 8.75 0.42
N ASP A 77 1.06 8.09 -0.71
CA ASP A 77 1.99 8.52 -1.75
C ASP A 77 3.46 8.66 -1.29
N GLN A 78 3.88 7.84 -0.33
CA GLN A 78 5.21 7.86 0.26
C GLN A 78 5.87 6.48 0.13
N LEU A 79 6.15 6.06 -1.12
CA LEU A 79 6.84 4.81 -1.37
C LEU A 79 8.36 5.01 -1.26
N PHE A 80 8.98 4.42 -0.26
CA PHE A 80 10.43 4.43 -0.12
C PHE A 80 11.07 3.45 -1.12
N PRO A 81 12.34 3.67 -1.54
CA PRO A 81 13.00 2.89 -2.60
C PRO A 81 13.02 1.37 -2.40
N TYR A 82 13.04 0.92 -1.14
CA TYR A 82 13.16 -0.48 -0.73
C TYR A 82 11.98 -0.93 0.14
N SER A 83 10.86 -0.20 0.11
CA SER A 83 9.65 -0.61 0.81
C SER A 83 8.81 -1.51 -0.08
N ASP A 84 8.10 -2.43 0.56
CA ASP A 84 7.02 -3.18 -0.06
C ASP A 84 5.92 -2.23 -0.55
N VAL A 85 5.19 -2.67 -1.56
CA VAL A 85 4.03 -1.98 -2.10
C VAL A 85 2.79 -2.63 -1.51
N ASP A 86 2.26 -2.04 -0.42
CA ASP A 86 1.11 -2.59 0.28
C ASP A 86 -0.19 -2.29 -0.47
N VAL A 87 -0.93 -3.35 -0.83
CA VAL A 87 -2.20 -3.26 -1.56
C VAL A 87 -3.30 -4.09 -0.92
N LEU A 88 -4.52 -3.57 -1.02
CA LEU A 88 -5.74 -4.27 -0.69
C LEU A 88 -6.55 -4.49 -1.99
N LEU A 89 -6.84 -5.75 -2.30
CA LEU A 89 -7.80 -6.13 -3.32
C LEU A 89 -9.17 -6.17 -2.64
N LEU A 90 -9.91 -5.07 -2.78
CA LEU A 90 -11.21 -4.88 -2.13
C LEU A 90 -12.30 -5.51 -2.97
N MET A 91 -13.08 -6.38 -2.35
CA MET A 91 -14.21 -7.08 -2.94
C MET A 91 -15.54 -6.57 -2.37
N PRO A 92 -16.64 -6.64 -3.14
CA PRO A 92 -17.97 -6.43 -2.58
C PRO A 92 -18.30 -7.52 -1.54
N ASP A 93 -19.20 -7.20 -0.61
CA ASP A 93 -19.65 -8.17 0.39
C ASP A 93 -20.38 -9.33 -0.30
N GLY A 94 -20.13 -10.54 0.21
CA GLY A 94 -20.64 -11.79 -0.38
C GLY A 94 -19.75 -12.39 -1.47
N ALA A 95 -18.74 -11.67 -1.96
CA ALA A 95 -17.72 -12.28 -2.82
C ALA A 95 -16.77 -13.15 -1.99
N ALA A 96 -16.50 -14.35 -2.46
CA ALA A 96 -15.56 -15.28 -1.83
C ALA A 96 -14.67 -15.95 -2.89
N PRO A 97 -13.34 -15.82 -2.80
CA PRO A 97 -12.43 -16.51 -3.69
C PRO A 97 -12.28 -17.97 -3.26
N GLU A 98 -13.32 -18.78 -3.51
CA GLU A 98 -13.31 -20.21 -3.18
C GLU A 98 -12.19 -20.96 -3.92
N ALA A 99 -11.73 -22.06 -3.32
CA ALA A 99 -10.71 -22.89 -3.93
C ALA A 99 -11.16 -23.41 -5.31
N GLY A 100 -10.33 -23.16 -6.33
CA GLY A 100 -10.62 -23.56 -7.73
C GLY A 100 -11.58 -22.65 -8.49
N SER A 101 -12.05 -21.55 -7.89
CA SER A 101 -12.86 -20.56 -8.59
C SER A 101 -12.04 -19.74 -9.62
N ALA A 102 -12.71 -19.23 -10.64
CA ALA A 102 -12.08 -18.35 -11.62
C ALA A 102 -11.54 -17.07 -10.93
N LEU A 103 -12.28 -16.51 -9.99
CA LEU A 103 -11.85 -15.35 -9.22
C LEU A 103 -10.54 -15.60 -8.49
N ARG A 104 -10.41 -16.74 -7.81
CA ARG A 104 -9.17 -17.10 -7.12
C ARG A 104 -7.98 -17.20 -8.07
N THR A 105 -8.17 -17.86 -9.20
CA THR A 105 -7.14 -17.98 -10.24
C THR A 105 -6.71 -16.62 -10.79
N GLN A 106 -7.66 -15.72 -11.02
CA GLN A 106 -7.36 -14.35 -11.48
C GLN A 106 -6.59 -13.54 -10.41
N LEU A 107 -6.98 -13.64 -9.13
CA LEU A 107 -6.29 -12.98 -8.02
C LEU A 107 -4.85 -13.49 -7.86
N GLU A 108 -4.67 -14.81 -7.87
CA GLU A 108 -3.33 -15.44 -7.79
C GLU A 108 -2.47 -15.05 -9.02
N GLY A 109 -3.07 -15.01 -10.20
CA GLY A 109 -2.40 -14.56 -11.44
C GLY A 109 -1.99 -13.08 -11.39
N PHE A 110 -2.84 -12.21 -10.84
CA PHE A 110 -2.49 -10.79 -10.64
C PHE A 110 -1.32 -10.64 -9.67
N ILE A 111 -1.40 -11.30 -8.50
CA ILE A 111 -0.34 -11.24 -7.48
C ILE A 111 0.98 -11.79 -8.05
N GLY A 112 0.94 -12.93 -8.74
CA GLY A 112 2.11 -13.50 -9.40
C GLY A 112 2.72 -12.55 -10.43
N SER A 113 1.88 -11.91 -11.26
CA SER A 113 2.32 -10.93 -12.26
C SER A 113 2.98 -9.70 -11.62
N CYS A 114 2.55 -9.27 -10.43
CA CYS A 114 3.22 -8.20 -9.69
C CYS A 114 4.65 -8.60 -9.28
N TRP A 115 4.84 -9.80 -8.75
CA TRP A 115 6.16 -10.32 -8.41
C TRP A 115 7.06 -10.48 -9.64
N ASP A 116 6.52 -11.04 -10.74
CA ASP A 116 7.23 -11.20 -12.01
C ASP A 116 7.64 -9.85 -12.63
N ALA A 117 6.83 -8.81 -12.41
CA ALA A 117 7.13 -7.43 -12.82
C ALA A 117 8.12 -6.72 -11.88
N GLY A 118 8.57 -7.38 -10.80
CA GLY A 118 9.54 -6.84 -9.85
C GLY A 118 8.97 -5.88 -8.81
N LEU A 119 7.66 -5.96 -8.55
CA LEU A 119 7.01 -5.33 -7.41
C LEU A 119 6.99 -6.29 -6.23
N GLU A 120 7.67 -5.94 -5.16
CA GLU A 120 7.55 -6.63 -3.87
C GLU A 120 6.26 -6.14 -3.22
N ILE A 121 5.14 -6.87 -3.40
CA ILE A 121 3.85 -6.48 -2.88
C ILE A 121 3.51 -7.19 -1.58
N GLY A 122 3.02 -6.41 -0.59
CA GLY A 122 2.22 -6.92 0.52
C GLY A 122 0.75 -6.85 0.11
N SER A 123 0.10 -8.01 -0.11
CA SER A 123 -1.27 -8.03 -0.60
C SER A 123 -2.24 -8.62 0.42
N SER A 124 -3.42 -8.04 0.51
CA SER A 124 -4.56 -8.62 1.20
C SER A 124 -5.78 -8.60 0.27
N VAL A 125 -6.63 -9.63 0.38
CA VAL A 125 -7.87 -9.76 -0.38
C VAL A 125 -9.01 -9.82 0.63
N ARG A 126 -9.91 -8.83 0.63
CA ARG A 126 -10.96 -8.70 1.65
C ARG A 126 -12.20 -8.06 1.09
N THR A 127 -13.33 -8.40 1.65
CA THR A 127 -14.59 -7.66 1.49
C THR A 127 -14.60 -6.40 2.37
N VAL A 128 -15.57 -5.51 2.16
CA VAL A 128 -15.76 -4.34 3.02
C VAL A 128 -16.01 -4.77 4.47
N ALA A 129 -16.90 -5.75 4.68
CA ALA A 129 -17.20 -6.26 6.02
C ALA A 129 -15.98 -6.84 6.74
N GLU A 130 -15.13 -7.61 6.02
CA GLU A 130 -13.89 -8.17 6.58
C GLU A 130 -12.88 -7.06 6.95
N CYS A 131 -12.73 -6.02 6.11
CA CYS A 131 -11.89 -4.87 6.44
C CYS A 131 -12.34 -4.18 7.74
N LEU A 132 -13.65 -3.99 7.90
CA LEU A 132 -14.22 -3.37 9.09
C LEU A 132 -14.03 -4.24 10.34
N ALA A 133 -14.29 -5.55 10.23
CA ALA A 133 -14.13 -6.49 11.33
C ALA A 133 -12.67 -6.57 11.81
N GLU A 134 -11.71 -6.72 10.88
CA GLU A 134 -10.30 -6.79 11.25
C GLU A 134 -9.76 -5.48 11.84
N SER A 135 -10.17 -4.33 11.26
CA SER A 135 -9.77 -3.03 11.79
C SER A 135 -10.26 -2.76 13.22
N ALA A 136 -11.37 -3.38 13.63
CA ALA A 136 -11.87 -3.27 14.99
C ALA A 136 -10.99 -4.00 16.02
N GLY A 137 -10.25 -5.03 15.60
CA GLY A 137 -9.41 -5.88 16.45
C GLY A 137 -7.91 -5.57 16.40
N ASP A 138 -7.43 -4.93 15.34
CA ASP A 138 -6.00 -4.68 15.10
C ASP A 138 -5.73 -3.23 14.69
N VAL A 139 -5.04 -2.50 15.58
CA VAL A 139 -4.68 -1.09 15.34
C VAL A 139 -3.71 -0.91 14.18
N THR A 140 -2.93 -1.93 13.81
CA THR A 140 -2.03 -1.89 12.65
C THR A 140 -2.84 -1.94 11.37
N VAL A 141 -3.82 -2.85 11.28
CA VAL A 141 -4.78 -2.91 10.17
C VAL A 141 -5.56 -1.61 10.09
N GLN A 142 -6.08 -1.14 11.24
CA GLN A 142 -6.80 0.13 11.32
C GLN A 142 -5.97 1.30 10.77
N THR A 143 -4.69 1.40 11.16
CA THR A 143 -3.79 2.45 10.65
C THR A 143 -3.56 2.32 9.14
N SER A 144 -3.35 1.09 8.65
CA SER A 144 -3.12 0.84 7.22
C SER A 144 -4.33 1.26 6.37
N LEU A 145 -5.55 0.96 6.84
CA LEU A 145 -6.80 1.32 6.16
C LEU A 145 -7.11 2.82 6.27
N LEU A 146 -6.69 3.49 7.36
CA LEU A 146 -6.81 4.96 7.49
C LEU A 146 -6.08 5.70 6.35
N GLU A 147 -5.00 5.14 5.87
CA GLU A 147 -4.15 5.68 4.81
C GLU A 147 -4.50 5.16 3.41
N SER A 148 -5.71 4.61 3.25
CA SER A 148 -6.13 3.99 1.99
C SER A 148 -6.35 5.01 0.87
N ARG A 149 -5.96 4.62 -0.36
CA ARG A 149 -6.13 5.39 -1.59
C ARG A 149 -6.47 4.46 -2.75
N LEU A 150 -7.48 4.81 -3.53
CA LEU A 150 -7.83 4.06 -4.74
C LEU A 150 -6.67 4.12 -5.77
N VAL A 151 -6.24 2.97 -6.26
CA VAL A 151 -5.32 2.86 -7.40
C VAL A 151 -6.10 2.71 -8.70
N CYS A 152 -7.02 1.76 -8.76
CA CYS A 152 -7.94 1.54 -9.89
C CYS A 152 -9.09 0.62 -9.49
N GLY A 153 -10.02 0.38 -10.43
CA GLY A 153 -11.19 -0.47 -10.22
C GLY A 153 -12.43 0.34 -9.79
N ASN A 154 -13.30 -0.27 -8.99
CA ASN A 154 -14.60 0.28 -8.64
C ASN A 154 -14.50 1.41 -7.61
N ALA A 155 -14.65 2.65 -8.06
CA ALA A 155 -14.61 3.83 -7.19
C ALA A 155 -15.77 3.86 -6.18
N ALA A 156 -16.98 3.44 -6.60
CA ALA A 156 -18.14 3.45 -5.70
C ALA A 156 -17.99 2.46 -4.53
N LEU A 157 -17.38 1.28 -4.78
CA LEU A 157 -17.06 0.33 -3.72
C LEU A 157 -16.05 0.93 -2.74
N PHE A 158 -15.01 1.59 -3.25
CA PHE A 158 -14.01 2.22 -2.41
C PHE A 158 -14.57 3.39 -1.58
N GLU A 159 -15.42 4.23 -2.17
CA GLU A 159 -16.11 5.32 -1.46
C GLU A 159 -17.04 4.80 -0.37
N ASP A 160 -17.76 3.71 -0.65
CA ASP A 160 -18.61 3.04 0.34
C ASP A 160 -17.80 2.48 1.50
N PHE A 161 -16.71 1.77 1.20
CA PHE A 161 -15.74 1.31 2.20
C PHE A 161 -15.23 2.46 3.07
N GLN A 162 -14.76 3.57 2.47
CA GLN A 162 -14.25 4.70 3.23
C GLN A 162 -15.31 5.36 4.13
N ARG A 163 -16.56 5.44 3.65
CA ARG A 163 -17.67 5.99 4.42
C ARG A 163 -17.95 5.11 5.66
N GLN A 164 -18.09 3.80 5.48
CA GLN A 164 -18.34 2.86 6.56
C GLN A 164 -17.18 2.85 7.55
N TYR A 165 -15.94 2.80 7.07
CA TYR A 165 -14.75 2.82 7.89
C TYR A 165 -14.67 4.08 8.78
N ARG A 166 -14.91 5.27 8.23
CA ARG A 166 -14.94 6.53 9.01
C ARG A 166 -16.06 6.56 10.04
N THR A 167 -17.22 5.99 9.73
CA THR A 167 -18.36 5.91 10.65
C THR A 167 -18.06 4.99 11.84
N GLN A 168 -17.35 3.89 11.60
CA GLN A 168 -17.00 2.92 12.65
C GLN A 168 -15.82 3.37 13.52
N MET A 169 -14.95 4.21 12.99
CA MET A 169 -13.73 4.62 13.67
C MET A 169 -14.02 5.41 14.95
N ASN A 170 -13.46 4.94 16.08
CA ASN A 170 -13.48 5.67 17.34
C ASN A 170 -12.09 6.31 17.58
N PRO A 171 -11.94 7.65 17.43
CA PRO A 171 -10.64 8.31 17.53
C PRO A 171 -9.99 8.17 18.91
N GLN A 172 -10.79 8.14 19.98
CA GLN A 172 -10.27 7.99 21.35
C GLN A 172 -9.71 6.58 21.58
N ALA A 173 -10.45 5.55 21.18
CA ALA A 173 -9.99 4.17 21.25
C ALA A 173 -8.73 3.96 20.39
N PHE A 174 -8.70 4.55 19.19
CA PHE A 174 -7.55 4.53 18.31
C PHE A 174 -6.30 5.16 18.95
N LEU A 175 -6.44 6.36 19.55
CA LEU A 175 -5.34 7.03 20.26
C LEU A 175 -4.78 6.16 21.38
N VAL A 176 -5.63 5.54 22.19
CA VAL A 176 -5.19 4.64 23.27
C VAL A 176 -4.44 3.44 22.71
N ALA A 177 -4.98 2.76 21.69
CA ALA A 177 -4.37 1.60 21.08
C ALA A 177 -3.02 1.95 20.41
N LYS A 178 -2.93 3.08 19.71
CA LYS A 178 -1.66 3.54 19.09
C LYS A 178 -0.63 3.94 20.13
N THR A 179 -1.04 4.53 21.26
CA THR A 179 -0.14 4.85 22.36
C THR A 179 0.45 3.57 22.98
N LEU A 180 -0.38 2.53 23.16
CA LEU A 180 0.08 1.23 23.67
C LEU A 180 1.05 0.55 22.69
N GLU A 181 0.73 0.54 21.40
CA GLU A 181 1.61 0.01 20.34
C GLU A 181 2.96 0.75 20.32
N MET A 182 2.94 2.09 20.39
CA MET A 182 4.17 2.89 20.45
C MET A 182 5.04 2.51 21.65
N ARG A 183 4.44 2.36 22.84
CA ARG A 183 5.18 1.95 24.05
C ARG A 183 5.79 0.56 23.91
N GLN A 184 5.03 -0.41 23.36
CA GLN A 184 5.53 -1.76 23.11
C GLN A 184 6.68 -1.76 22.10
N ARG A 185 6.60 -0.94 21.06
CA ARG A 185 7.66 -0.76 20.08
C ARG A 185 8.91 -0.13 20.71
N HIS A 186 8.76 0.93 21.51
CA HIS A 186 9.88 1.56 22.21
C HIS A 186 10.60 0.58 23.14
N ASN A 187 9.86 -0.31 23.83
CA ASN A 187 10.46 -1.33 24.69
C ASN A 187 11.42 -2.27 23.94
N LYS A 188 11.15 -2.58 22.66
CA LYS A 188 12.04 -3.39 21.81
C LYS A 188 13.38 -2.70 21.54
N TYR A 189 13.44 -1.40 21.70
CA TYR A 189 14.61 -0.55 21.48
C TYR A 189 15.08 0.08 22.79
N GLU A 190 14.89 -0.63 23.92
CA GLU A 190 15.37 -0.24 25.26
C GLU A 190 14.93 1.15 25.70
N ASN A 191 13.83 1.67 25.13
CA ASN A 191 13.32 3.02 25.37
C ASN A 191 14.33 4.15 25.12
N THR A 192 15.35 3.92 24.28
CA THR A 192 16.37 4.92 24.00
C THR A 192 16.54 5.18 22.50
N PRO A 193 16.72 6.47 22.10
CA PRO A 193 17.14 6.80 20.74
C PRO A 193 18.65 6.66 20.52
N TYR A 194 19.41 6.43 21.60
CA TYR A 194 20.88 6.45 21.61
C TYR A 194 21.46 5.03 21.56
N SER A 195 21.07 4.24 20.56
CA SER A 195 21.70 2.96 20.29
C SER A 195 22.89 3.12 19.34
N LEU A 196 23.83 2.16 19.35
CA LEU A 196 24.98 2.16 18.43
C LEU A 196 24.54 2.14 16.96
N GLU A 197 23.45 1.43 16.66
CA GLU A 197 22.82 1.39 15.34
C GLU A 197 21.35 1.78 15.48
N PRO A 198 21.00 3.09 15.49
CA PRO A 198 19.64 3.53 15.70
C PRO A 198 18.75 3.15 14.51
N ASN A 199 17.60 2.53 14.80
CA ASN A 199 16.59 2.27 13.79
C ASN A 199 15.76 3.53 13.54
N CYS A 200 16.06 4.27 12.47
CA CYS A 200 15.40 5.53 12.12
C CYS A 200 13.89 5.40 11.90
N LYS A 201 13.35 4.20 11.71
CA LYS A 201 11.93 3.93 11.52
C LYS A 201 11.22 3.63 12.84
N GLU A 202 11.78 2.75 13.66
CA GLU A 202 11.08 2.09 14.77
C GLU A 202 11.55 2.54 16.17
N SER A 203 12.81 3.03 16.32
CA SER A 203 13.33 3.49 17.61
C SER A 203 12.57 4.72 18.12
N PRO A 204 12.63 4.99 19.44
CA PRO A 204 12.07 6.23 20.01
C PRO A 204 12.56 7.47 19.25
N GLY A 205 11.63 8.36 18.87
CA GLY A 205 11.91 9.54 18.04
C GLY A 205 12.06 9.25 16.55
N GLY A 206 11.89 7.99 16.10
CA GLY A 206 11.96 7.60 14.70
C GLY A 206 10.72 7.97 13.89
N LEU A 207 10.71 7.56 12.62
CA LEU A 207 9.66 7.91 11.65
C LEU A 207 8.24 7.51 12.12
N ARG A 208 8.11 6.37 12.80
CA ARG A 208 6.81 5.90 13.31
C ARG A 208 6.21 6.83 14.38
N ASP A 209 7.04 7.46 15.20
CA ASP A 209 6.56 8.42 16.20
C ASP A 209 6.06 9.71 15.53
N LEU A 210 6.75 10.18 14.50
CA LEU A 210 6.30 11.32 13.69
C LEU A 210 4.99 11.01 12.96
N GLN A 211 4.87 9.80 12.41
CA GLN A 211 3.64 9.36 11.75
C GLN A 211 2.47 9.27 12.72
N MET A 212 2.70 8.86 13.97
CA MET A 212 1.65 8.81 14.98
C MET A 212 0.98 10.19 15.19
N ILE A 213 1.75 11.28 15.17
CA ILE A 213 1.21 12.64 15.27
C ILE A 213 0.25 12.98 14.11
N LEU A 214 0.47 12.37 12.93
CA LEU A 214 -0.37 12.60 11.76
C LEU A 214 -1.65 11.75 11.77
N TRP A 215 -1.66 10.63 12.50
CA TRP A 215 -2.81 9.72 12.58
C TRP A 215 -3.80 10.10 13.69
N VAL A 216 -3.37 10.85 14.67
CA VAL A 216 -4.11 11.26 15.87
C VAL A 216 -4.46 12.75 15.80
#